data_76eba946dfbb2c5b29f223a55fc852cd
#
_entry.id   76eba946dfbb2c5b29f223a55fc852cd
#
_cell.length_a   1.000
_cell.length_b   1.000
_cell.length_c   1.000
_cell.angle_alpha   90.00
_cell.angle_beta   90.00
_cell.angle_gamma   90.00
#
_symmetry.space_group_name_H-M   'P 1'
#
loop_
_entity.id
_entity.type
_entity.pdbx_description
1 polymer ?
#
loop_
_entity_poly.entity_id
_entity_poly.type
_entity_poly.pdbx_seq_one_letter_code
_entity_poly.pdbx_strand_id
1 'polypeptide(L)'
;SNLDNEIIAHEYGHGISNRLMGGAQAASCMTNAEQQGEGFSDWFGLMITLSENDSPALPRGVATYSAGQTPNGNGIRNAPYSPDFNVNNYTYADSNDTANVSQPHGVGFVFATMLWDLTWAFIDEYGFDPDLTNGNGGNNKVMQLVIDGLKLAPCNAGFVEMRDAILLADQLTNNNQNECIIWNAFANRGLGYLADQGDADNRTDQIEDFSLPPSCQAATNQLDAGILSIDAPSTGVLTNSENISVTIRNYGVNSISNFDIYYSVNSSNQIVETVNQTIESGQNLSFTF
;
A
#
# COMPACT_ATOMS: atom_id res chain seq x y z
N SER A 1 27.16 -9.70 10.96
CA SER A 1 27.98 -10.91 10.74
C SER A 1 27.69 -11.50 9.37
N ASN A 2 28.71 -11.89 8.62
CA ASN A 2 28.56 -12.59 7.32
C ASN A 2 28.02 -14.03 7.44
N LEU A 3 27.63 -14.45 8.63
CA LEU A 3 26.97 -15.74 8.90
C LEU A 3 25.48 -15.56 9.24
N ASP A 4 25.00 -14.34 9.25
CA ASP A 4 23.60 -14.01 9.45
C ASP A 4 22.92 -13.83 8.09
N ASN A 5 22.04 -14.75 7.73
CA ASN A 5 21.39 -14.76 6.42
C ASN A 5 20.51 -13.54 6.20
N GLU A 6 19.92 -13.02 7.26
CA GLU A 6 19.05 -11.86 7.20
C GLU A 6 19.85 -10.58 6.93
N ILE A 7 21.05 -10.43 7.56
CA ILE A 7 21.97 -9.33 7.21
C ILE A 7 22.41 -9.43 5.75
N ILE A 8 22.75 -10.64 5.27
CA ILE A 8 23.14 -10.81 3.87
C ILE A 8 22.00 -10.39 2.93
N ALA A 9 20.78 -10.84 3.22
CA ALA A 9 19.60 -10.48 2.44
C ALA A 9 19.28 -8.97 2.52
N HIS A 10 19.43 -8.36 3.68
CA HIS A 10 19.30 -6.93 3.91
C HIS A 10 20.27 -6.12 3.00
N GLU A 11 21.53 -6.46 2.99
CA GLU A 11 22.52 -5.76 2.15
C GLU A 11 22.19 -5.89 0.64
N TYR A 12 21.70 -7.05 0.21
CA TYR A 12 21.17 -7.22 -1.15
C TYR A 12 19.93 -6.35 -1.39
N GLY A 13 19.08 -6.17 -0.39
CA GLY A 13 17.90 -5.31 -0.41
C GLY A 13 18.24 -3.87 -0.80
N HIS A 14 19.33 -3.30 -0.27
CA HIS A 14 19.83 -2.00 -0.71
C HIS A 14 20.14 -1.96 -2.21
N GLY A 15 20.76 -3.04 -2.72
CA GLY A 15 21.07 -3.17 -4.14
C GLY A 15 19.81 -3.20 -5.02
N ILE A 16 18.71 -3.76 -4.53
CA ILE A 16 17.41 -3.81 -5.21
C ILE A 16 16.74 -2.43 -5.17
N SER A 17 16.45 -1.92 -3.99
CA SER A 17 15.70 -0.68 -3.80
C SER A 17 16.37 0.53 -4.45
N ASN A 18 17.69 0.69 -4.27
CA ASN A 18 18.46 1.79 -4.87
C ASN A 18 18.50 1.76 -6.41
N ARG A 19 18.25 0.62 -7.04
CA ARG A 19 18.24 0.51 -8.51
C ARG A 19 16.84 0.58 -9.11
N LEU A 20 15.81 0.30 -8.32
CA LEU A 20 14.44 0.37 -8.79
C LEU A 20 13.89 1.79 -8.68
N MET A 21 14.05 2.45 -7.53
CA MET A 21 13.61 3.84 -7.35
C MET A 21 14.47 4.78 -8.18
N GLY A 22 13.85 5.51 -9.11
CA GLY A 22 14.53 6.39 -10.06
C GLY A 22 15.32 5.67 -11.16
N GLY A 23 15.37 4.33 -11.16
CA GLY A 23 16.03 3.49 -12.15
C GLY A 23 17.52 3.30 -11.93
N ALA A 24 18.13 2.39 -12.69
CA ALA A 24 19.50 1.90 -12.49
C ALA A 24 20.59 2.99 -12.58
N GLN A 25 20.29 4.12 -13.19
CA GLN A 25 21.23 5.26 -13.35
C GLN A 25 21.11 6.30 -12.20
N ALA A 26 20.10 6.15 -11.32
CA ALA A 26 19.79 7.13 -10.27
C ALA A 26 19.82 6.46 -8.87
N ALA A 27 20.88 5.72 -8.56
CA ALA A 27 21.02 4.93 -7.32
C ALA A 27 21.08 5.78 -6.02
N SER A 28 20.91 7.10 -6.08
CA SER A 28 20.89 8.02 -4.94
C SER A 28 19.49 8.57 -4.63
N CYS A 29 18.43 7.92 -5.10
CA CYS A 29 17.04 8.33 -4.89
C CYS A 29 16.44 7.95 -3.53
N MET A 30 17.25 7.58 -2.53
CA MET A 30 16.83 7.31 -1.16
C MET A 30 17.78 7.97 -0.17
N THR A 31 17.91 9.31 -0.28
CA THR A 31 18.84 10.09 0.56
C THR A 31 18.16 11.20 1.34
N ASN A 32 16.84 11.36 1.17
CA ASN A 32 15.99 12.29 1.91
C ASN A 32 15.88 11.94 3.40
N ALA A 33 15.28 12.81 4.19
CA ALA A 33 15.13 12.58 5.63
C ALA A 33 14.15 11.44 5.98
N GLU A 34 13.15 11.20 5.14
CA GLU A 34 12.18 10.10 5.24
C GLU A 34 12.61 8.83 4.47
N GLN A 35 13.88 8.67 4.16
CA GLN A 35 14.35 7.54 3.36
C GLN A 35 13.97 6.18 3.93
N GLN A 36 13.37 5.32 3.10
CA GLN A 36 12.90 4.00 3.50
C GLN A 36 13.89 2.87 3.16
N GLY A 37 15.09 3.19 2.64
CA GLY A 37 16.05 2.20 2.11
C GLY A 37 16.41 1.08 3.08
N GLU A 38 16.67 1.43 4.36
CA GLU A 38 16.88 0.45 5.43
C GLU A 38 15.66 -0.44 5.67
N GLY A 39 14.46 0.16 5.58
CA GLY A 39 13.21 -0.57 5.75
C GLY A 39 12.94 -1.57 4.64
N PHE A 40 13.16 -1.20 3.38
CA PHE A 40 13.08 -2.15 2.28
C PHE A 40 14.07 -3.30 2.44
N SER A 41 15.27 -3.01 2.90
CA SER A 41 16.31 -4.02 3.13
C SER A 41 15.93 -4.99 4.24
N ASP A 42 15.41 -4.50 5.37
CA ASP A 42 14.87 -5.35 6.43
C ASP A 42 13.70 -6.20 5.91
N TRP A 43 12.76 -5.58 5.21
CA TRP A 43 11.60 -6.28 4.70
C TRP A 43 11.98 -7.38 3.69
N PHE A 44 12.91 -7.13 2.77
CA PHE A 44 13.42 -8.18 1.87
C PHE A 44 14.06 -9.32 2.65
N GLY A 45 14.83 -9.03 3.70
CA GLY A 45 15.40 -10.03 4.59
C GLY A 45 14.34 -10.91 5.24
N LEU A 46 13.30 -10.29 5.79
CA LEU A 46 12.16 -10.98 6.37
C LEU A 46 11.41 -11.85 5.34
N MET A 47 11.15 -11.31 4.15
CA MET A 47 10.42 -12.01 3.08
C MET A 47 11.16 -13.26 2.59
N ILE A 48 12.48 -13.17 2.39
CA ILE A 48 13.29 -14.31 1.92
C ILE A 48 13.39 -15.40 2.98
N THR A 49 13.30 -15.05 4.25
CA THR A 49 13.38 -15.99 5.37
C THR A 49 12.02 -16.42 5.93
N LEU A 50 10.92 -15.92 5.37
CA LEU A 50 9.56 -16.29 5.76
C LEU A 50 9.25 -17.74 5.38
N SER A 51 8.60 -18.46 6.26
CA SER A 51 8.28 -19.87 6.11
C SER A 51 6.83 -20.19 6.45
N GLU A 52 6.35 -21.37 6.08
CA GLU A 52 5.01 -21.86 6.42
C GLU A 52 4.75 -22.02 7.92
N ASN A 53 5.80 -22.02 8.74
CA ASN A 53 5.70 -22.12 10.19
C ASN A 53 5.62 -20.76 10.88
N ASP A 54 5.79 -19.67 10.14
CA ASP A 54 5.63 -18.32 10.67
C ASP A 54 4.14 -17.95 10.74
N SER A 55 3.84 -17.03 11.63
CA SER A 55 2.48 -16.49 11.78
C SER A 55 2.54 -15.03 12.26
N PRO A 56 1.48 -14.23 12.08
CA PRO A 56 1.47 -12.84 12.56
C PRO A 56 1.64 -12.73 14.08
N ALA A 57 1.34 -13.79 14.84
CA ALA A 57 1.54 -13.84 16.28
C ALA A 57 3.00 -14.06 16.70
N LEU A 58 3.88 -14.47 15.77
CA LEU A 58 5.29 -14.69 16.05
C LEU A 58 6.09 -13.46 15.62
N PRO A 59 6.67 -12.69 16.57
CA PRO A 59 7.53 -11.57 16.22
C PRO A 59 8.77 -12.01 15.45
N ARG A 60 9.29 -11.14 14.60
CA ARG A 60 10.52 -11.36 13.83
C ARG A 60 11.50 -10.22 14.07
N GLY A 61 12.65 -10.53 14.64
CA GLY A 61 13.74 -9.54 14.80
C GLY A 61 14.74 -9.64 13.66
N VAL A 62 15.32 -8.53 13.27
CA VAL A 62 16.39 -8.46 12.26
C VAL A 62 17.75 -8.67 12.92
N ALA A 63 18.65 -9.44 12.27
CA ALA A 63 20.00 -9.74 12.75
C ALA A 63 20.06 -10.46 14.09
N THR A 64 19.06 -11.24 14.44
CA THR A 64 18.95 -11.94 15.72
C THR A 64 20.09 -12.95 15.92
N TYR A 65 20.53 -13.64 14.86
CA TYR A 65 21.66 -14.56 14.95
C TYR A 65 22.96 -13.83 15.34
N SER A 66 23.23 -12.68 14.73
CA SER A 66 24.40 -11.86 15.08
C SER A 66 24.33 -11.29 16.48
N ALA A 67 23.14 -11.04 16.97
CA ALA A 67 22.89 -10.56 18.34
C ALA A 67 22.88 -11.68 19.40
N GLY A 68 23.03 -12.95 18.98
CA GLY A 68 22.95 -14.11 19.87
C GLY A 68 21.56 -14.36 20.43
N GLN A 69 20.52 -13.96 19.72
CA GLN A 69 19.11 -14.08 20.09
C GLN A 69 18.41 -15.19 19.29
N THR A 70 17.22 -15.59 19.76
CA THR A 70 16.30 -16.40 18.97
C THR A 70 15.66 -15.54 17.87
N PRO A 71 15.11 -16.13 16.80
CA PRO A 71 14.45 -15.38 15.72
C PRO A 71 13.36 -14.40 16.19
N ASN A 72 12.75 -14.67 17.33
CA ASN A 72 11.68 -13.83 17.94
C ASN A 72 12.22 -12.75 18.86
N GLY A 73 13.55 -12.60 18.98
CA GLY A 73 14.18 -11.53 19.76
C GLY A 73 14.04 -10.17 19.09
N ASN A 74 14.41 -9.10 19.80
CA ASN A 74 14.33 -7.75 19.26
C ASN A 74 15.26 -7.49 18.07
N GLY A 75 16.32 -8.28 17.93
CA GLY A 75 17.36 -8.02 16.93
C GLY A 75 18.09 -6.70 17.22
N ILE A 76 18.34 -5.95 16.14
CA ILE A 76 19.07 -4.67 16.18
C ILE A 76 18.17 -3.44 15.95
N ARG A 77 16.85 -3.62 15.84
CA ARG A 77 15.88 -2.55 15.65
C ARG A 77 15.20 -2.17 16.97
N ASN A 78 14.41 -1.11 16.95
CA ASN A 78 13.72 -0.59 18.12
C ASN A 78 12.73 -1.60 18.73
N ALA A 79 12.11 -2.45 17.89
CA ALA A 79 11.26 -3.56 18.28
C ALA A 79 11.37 -4.68 17.23
N PRO A 80 10.95 -5.92 17.53
CA PRO A 80 10.78 -6.92 16.49
C PRO A 80 9.57 -6.57 15.60
N TYR A 81 9.59 -7.01 14.36
CA TYR A 81 8.46 -6.83 13.44
C TYR A 81 7.28 -7.72 13.84
N SER A 82 6.13 -7.12 14.03
CA SER A 82 4.88 -7.79 14.40
C SER A 82 3.67 -6.92 14.07
N PRO A 83 2.56 -7.49 13.55
CA PRO A 83 1.29 -6.77 13.47
C PRO A 83 0.62 -6.52 14.83
N ASP A 84 1.05 -7.21 15.90
CA ASP A 84 0.55 -7.00 17.25
C ASP A 84 1.11 -5.71 17.86
N PHE A 85 0.25 -4.72 18.10
CA PHE A 85 0.60 -3.45 18.73
C PHE A 85 1.14 -3.57 20.16
N ASN A 86 0.91 -4.69 20.85
CA ASN A 86 1.55 -4.94 22.15
C ASN A 86 3.03 -5.30 22.01
N VAL A 87 3.47 -5.69 20.82
CA VAL A 87 4.85 -6.08 20.50
C VAL A 87 5.56 -4.96 19.75
N ASN A 88 4.90 -4.38 18.77
CA ASN A 88 5.41 -3.30 17.93
C ASN A 88 4.30 -2.26 17.71
N ASN A 89 4.35 -1.17 18.47
CA ASN A 89 3.34 -0.11 18.43
C ASN A 89 3.76 1.13 17.63
N TYR A 90 4.83 1.02 16.84
CA TYR A 90 5.31 2.12 16.02
C TYR A 90 4.31 2.46 14.90
N THR A 91 4.05 3.77 14.76
CA THR A 91 3.19 4.37 13.75
C THR A 91 3.95 5.41 12.91
N TYR A 92 3.30 6.01 11.96
CA TYR A 92 3.91 7.03 11.11
C TYR A 92 4.44 8.24 11.92
N ALA A 93 3.72 8.67 12.96
CA ALA A 93 4.16 9.78 13.81
C ALA A 93 5.49 9.50 14.53
N ASP A 94 5.85 8.23 14.76
CA ASP A 94 7.13 7.90 15.40
C ASP A 94 8.32 8.27 14.51
N SER A 95 8.14 8.41 13.19
CA SER A 95 9.19 8.91 12.29
C SER A 95 9.66 10.33 12.66
N ASN A 96 8.80 11.13 13.31
CA ASN A 96 9.10 12.47 13.82
C ASN A 96 10.00 12.47 15.07
N ASP A 97 10.08 11.35 15.81
CA ASP A 97 10.87 11.26 17.04
C ASP A 97 12.37 11.13 16.70
N THR A 98 13.02 12.27 16.50
CA THR A 98 14.45 12.32 16.19
C THR A 98 15.34 11.90 17.35
N ALA A 99 14.81 11.78 18.56
CA ALA A 99 15.56 11.39 19.74
C ALA A 99 15.66 9.86 19.89
N ASN A 100 14.59 9.13 19.58
CA ASN A 100 14.50 7.69 19.81
C ASN A 100 14.48 6.87 18.51
N VAL A 101 14.10 7.47 17.39
CA VAL A 101 14.08 6.85 16.06
C VAL A 101 15.23 7.40 15.22
N SER A 102 16.27 6.61 15.04
CA SER A 102 17.48 7.01 14.33
C SER A 102 17.24 7.13 12.81
N GLN A 103 17.98 7.98 12.13
CA GLN A 103 18.06 8.03 10.68
C GLN A 103 19.38 7.39 10.22
N PRO A 104 19.40 6.52 9.19
CA PRO A 104 18.24 6.04 8.40
C PRO A 104 17.53 4.81 9.00
N HIS A 105 18.16 4.10 9.93
CA HIS A 105 17.74 2.78 10.36
C HIS A 105 16.37 2.76 11.05
N GLY A 106 16.12 3.67 12.00
CA GLY A 106 14.85 3.76 12.72
C GLY A 106 13.71 4.25 11.81
N VAL A 107 13.98 5.21 10.91
CA VAL A 107 12.99 5.65 9.92
C VAL A 107 12.61 4.50 9.01
N GLY A 108 13.60 3.79 8.48
CA GLY A 108 13.35 2.59 7.67
C GLY A 108 12.58 1.50 8.43
N PHE A 109 12.90 1.29 9.72
CA PHE A 109 12.17 0.35 10.58
C PHE A 109 10.68 0.71 10.70
N VAL A 110 10.32 1.97 10.87
CA VAL A 110 8.91 2.39 10.90
C VAL A 110 8.20 2.03 9.60
N PHE A 111 8.80 2.31 8.44
CA PHE A 111 8.22 1.96 7.16
C PHE A 111 8.12 0.44 6.95
N ALA A 112 9.16 -0.31 7.30
CA ALA A 112 9.16 -1.77 7.19
C ALA A 112 8.10 -2.43 8.10
N THR A 113 7.77 -1.82 9.23
CA THR A 113 6.66 -2.28 10.08
C THR A 113 5.33 -2.23 9.32
N MET A 114 5.08 -1.19 8.53
CA MET A 114 3.89 -1.09 7.67
C MET A 114 3.90 -2.12 6.55
N LEU A 115 5.05 -2.35 5.92
CA LEU A 115 5.20 -3.39 4.91
C LEU A 115 5.02 -4.80 5.49
N TRP A 116 5.41 -5.01 6.75
CA TRP A 116 5.18 -6.28 7.44
C TRP A 116 3.70 -6.53 7.73
N ASP A 117 2.97 -5.50 8.16
CA ASP A 117 1.51 -5.57 8.30
C ASP A 117 0.84 -5.86 6.94
N LEU A 118 1.27 -5.19 5.88
CA LEU A 118 0.81 -5.43 4.50
C LEU A 118 1.09 -6.89 4.06
N THR A 119 2.26 -7.42 4.41
CA THR A 119 2.63 -8.81 4.09
C THR A 119 1.65 -9.79 4.69
N TRP A 120 1.35 -9.65 5.98
CA TRP A 120 0.40 -10.54 6.65
C TRP A 120 -1.03 -10.37 6.16
N ALA A 121 -1.45 -9.15 5.81
CA ALA A 121 -2.76 -8.90 5.21
C ALA A 121 -2.90 -9.63 3.86
N PHE A 122 -1.86 -9.64 3.02
CA PHE A 122 -1.86 -10.40 1.78
C PHE A 122 -1.82 -11.91 2.00
N ILE A 123 -1.07 -12.40 2.99
CA ILE A 123 -1.03 -13.83 3.32
C ILE A 123 -2.38 -14.29 3.88
N ASP A 124 -3.06 -13.47 4.66
CA ASP A 124 -4.41 -13.78 5.18
C ASP A 124 -5.43 -13.92 4.04
N GLU A 125 -5.35 -13.05 3.03
CA GLU A 125 -6.26 -13.07 1.88
C GLU A 125 -5.96 -14.20 0.88
N TYR A 126 -4.67 -14.44 0.56
CA TYR A 126 -4.27 -15.31 -0.55
C TYR A 126 -3.53 -16.58 -0.14
N GLY A 127 -3.29 -16.76 1.17
CA GLY A 127 -2.48 -17.85 1.68
C GLY A 127 -0.98 -17.65 1.47
N PHE A 128 -0.19 -18.54 2.06
CA PHE A 128 1.27 -18.57 1.91
C PHE A 128 1.69 -19.61 0.87
N ASP A 129 2.65 -19.27 0.01
CA ASP A 129 3.28 -20.20 -0.94
C ASP A 129 4.78 -20.23 -0.74
N PRO A 130 5.41 -21.39 -0.46
CA PRO A 130 6.84 -21.48 -0.20
C PRO A 130 7.71 -21.31 -1.45
N ASP A 131 7.16 -21.42 -2.66
CA ASP A 131 7.91 -21.13 -3.89
C ASP A 131 7.97 -19.64 -4.16
N LEU A 132 9.03 -18.99 -3.70
CA LEU A 132 9.23 -17.54 -3.89
C LEU A 132 9.35 -17.12 -5.36
N THR A 133 9.70 -18.04 -6.26
CA THR A 133 9.97 -17.71 -7.66
C THR A 133 8.74 -17.86 -8.56
N ASN A 134 7.99 -18.94 -8.37
CA ASN A 134 6.87 -19.31 -9.24
C ASN A 134 5.54 -19.42 -8.47
N GLY A 135 5.56 -19.18 -7.16
CA GLY A 135 4.39 -19.24 -6.30
C GLY A 135 3.41 -18.12 -6.57
N ASN A 136 2.19 -18.27 -6.04
CA ASN A 136 1.09 -17.32 -6.21
C ASN A 136 0.39 -17.00 -4.88
N GLY A 137 1.06 -17.23 -3.77
CA GLY A 137 0.57 -16.85 -2.43
C GLY A 137 0.60 -15.35 -2.18
N GLY A 138 0.05 -14.93 -1.04
CA GLY A 138 0.07 -13.53 -0.61
C GLY A 138 1.48 -12.96 -0.47
N ASN A 139 2.41 -13.78 0.02
CA ASN A 139 3.84 -13.43 0.09
C ASN A 139 4.45 -13.13 -1.30
N ASN A 140 4.11 -13.89 -2.34
CA ASN A 140 4.57 -13.64 -3.70
C ASN A 140 3.93 -12.37 -4.28
N LYS A 141 2.63 -12.20 -4.07
CA LYS A 141 1.87 -11.05 -4.57
C LYS A 141 2.34 -9.74 -3.95
N VAL A 142 2.52 -9.68 -2.64
CA VAL A 142 3.00 -8.48 -1.96
C VAL A 142 4.46 -8.17 -2.33
N MET A 143 5.31 -9.20 -2.51
CA MET A 143 6.69 -9.01 -2.99
C MET A 143 6.69 -8.33 -4.36
N GLN A 144 5.91 -8.84 -5.31
CA GLN A 144 5.81 -8.26 -6.65
C GLN A 144 5.24 -6.83 -6.59
N LEU A 145 4.19 -6.62 -5.79
CA LEU A 145 3.54 -5.32 -5.64
C LEU A 145 4.50 -4.24 -5.12
N VAL A 146 5.28 -4.54 -4.08
CA VAL A 146 6.25 -3.58 -3.52
C VAL A 146 7.40 -3.32 -4.50
N ILE A 147 7.87 -4.34 -5.22
CA ILE A 147 8.88 -4.19 -6.29
C ILE A 147 8.34 -3.27 -7.40
N ASP A 148 7.09 -3.41 -7.80
CA ASP A 148 6.48 -2.56 -8.84
C ASP A 148 6.23 -1.15 -8.31
N GLY A 149 5.83 -0.99 -7.03
CA GLY A 149 5.77 0.29 -6.35
C GLY A 149 7.11 1.03 -6.34
N LEU A 150 8.21 0.32 -6.02
CA LEU A 150 9.56 0.90 -6.08
C LEU A 150 9.95 1.44 -7.47
N LYS A 151 9.50 0.80 -8.55
CA LYS A 151 9.74 1.26 -9.93
C LYS A 151 8.93 2.49 -10.30
N LEU A 152 7.79 2.71 -9.66
CA LEU A 152 6.86 3.80 -9.91
C LEU A 152 7.09 4.99 -8.98
N ALA A 153 7.75 4.78 -7.85
CA ALA A 153 8.01 5.83 -6.88
C ALA A 153 8.91 6.93 -7.44
N PRO A 154 8.64 8.21 -7.12
CA PRO A 154 9.52 9.30 -7.46
C PRO A 154 10.88 9.18 -6.76
N CYS A 155 11.90 9.85 -7.29
CA CYS A 155 13.19 9.96 -6.61
C CYS A 155 13.03 10.72 -5.28
N ASN A 156 13.61 10.20 -4.20
CA ASN A 156 13.49 10.72 -2.84
C ASN A 156 12.04 10.79 -2.33
N ALA A 157 11.24 9.77 -2.65
CA ALA A 157 9.89 9.65 -2.13
C ALA A 157 9.88 9.68 -0.59
N GLY A 158 8.89 10.40 -0.02
CA GLY A 158 8.50 10.24 1.38
C GLY A 158 7.57 9.02 1.57
N PHE A 159 7.07 8.83 2.77
CA PHE A 159 6.22 7.67 3.09
C PHE A 159 4.90 7.69 2.33
N VAL A 160 4.25 8.85 2.22
CA VAL A 160 2.98 9.01 1.49
C VAL A 160 3.17 8.69 0.01
N GLU A 161 4.19 9.26 -0.63
CA GLU A 161 4.49 9.02 -2.04
C GLU A 161 4.82 7.54 -2.31
N MET A 162 5.51 6.87 -1.37
CA MET A 162 5.82 5.44 -1.52
C MET A 162 4.57 4.56 -1.35
N ARG A 163 3.68 4.87 -0.39
CA ARG A 163 2.36 4.23 -0.27
C ARG A 163 1.57 4.39 -1.56
N ASP A 164 1.51 5.60 -2.09
CA ASP A 164 0.76 5.93 -3.30
C ASP A 164 1.34 5.22 -4.53
N ALA A 165 2.67 5.04 -4.59
CA ALA A 165 3.31 4.25 -5.63
C ALA A 165 2.94 2.75 -5.55
N ILE A 166 2.77 2.19 -4.35
CA ILE A 166 2.30 0.81 -4.14
C ILE A 166 0.83 0.68 -4.58
N LEU A 167 -0.03 1.65 -4.25
CA LEU A 167 -1.42 1.70 -4.71
C LEU A 167 -1.50 1.82 -6.25
N LEU A 168 -0.67 2.66 -6.85
CA LEU A 168 -0.57 2.79 -8.30
C LEU A 168 -0.11 1.49 -8.96
N ALA A 169 0.80 0.75 -8.35
CA ALA A 169 1.21 -0.56 -8.83
C ALA A 169 0.03 -1.54 -8.86
N ASP A 170 -0.80 -1.58 -7.80
CA ASP A 170 -2.01 -2.42 -7.77
C ASP A 170 -3.02 -1.99 -8.84
N GLN A 171 -3.21 -0.69 -9.02
CA GLN A 171 -4.08 -0.17 -10.08
C GLN A 171 -3.65 -0.66 -11.47
N LEU A 172 -2.36 -0.57 -11.78
CA LEU A 172 -1.83 -0.88 -13.10
C LEU A 172 -1.75 -2.39 -13.39
N THR A 173 -1.53 -3.20 -12.36
CA THR A 173 -1.29 -4.65 -12.53
C THR A 173 -2.47 -5.52 -12.12
N ASN A 174 -3.33 -5.06 -11.20
CA ASN A 174 -4.42 -5.83 -10.60
C ASN A 174 -5.78 -5.10 -10.64
N ASN A 175 -5.92 -3.99 -11.38
CA ASN A 175 -7.16 -3.21 -11.48
C ASN A 175 -7.75 -2.79 -10.11
N ASN A 176 -6.91 -2.36 -9.16
CA ASN A 176 -7.28 -1.99 -7.79
C ASN A 176 -7.90 -3.14 -6.96
N GLN A 177 -7.65 -4.40 -7.31
CA GLN A 177 -8.22 -5.54 -6.59
C GLN A 177 -7.81 -5.56 -5.11
N ASN A 178 -6.61 -5.06 -4.79
CA ASN A 178 -6.05 -5.06 -3.45
C ASN A 178 -6.09 -3.69 -2.77
N GLU A 179 -6.71 -2.68 -3.39
CA GLU A 179 -6.73 -1.30 -2.90
C GLU A 179 -7.05 -1.22 -1.41
N CYS A 180 -8.12 -1.88 -0.96
CA CYS A 180 -8.55 -1.79 0.43
C CYS A 180 -7.67 -2.61 1.40
N ILE A 181 -7.04 -3.68 0.94
CA ILE A 181 -6.02 -4.41 1.74
C ILE A 181 -4.83 -3.49 2.00
N ILE A 182 -4.35 -2.80 0.95
CA ILE A 182 -3.23 -1.87 1.03
C ILE A 182 -3.57 -0.71 1.96
N TRP A 183 -4.72 -0.05 1.74
CA TRP A 183 -5.15 1.07 2.58
C TRP A 183 -5.29 0.68 4.04
N ASN A 184 -5.91 -0.48 4.35
CA ASN A 184 -6.07 -0.93 5.73
C ASN A 184 -4.72 -1.15 6.42
N ALA A 185 -3.76 -1.79 5.74
CA ALA A 185 -2.45 -2.06 6.31
C ALA A 185 -1.70 -0.75 6.65
N PHE A 186 -1.68 0.22 5.74
CA PHE A 186 -1.02 1.50 5.97
C PHE A 186 -1.77 2.39 6.97
N ALA A 187 -3.10 2.50 6.86
CA ALA A 187 -3.91 3.30 7.76
C ALA A 187 -3.83 2.78 9.20
N ASN A 188 -3.74 1.47 9.41
CA ASN A 188 -3.57 0.86 10.72
C ASN A 188 -2.30 1.36 11.45
N ARG A 189 -1.29 1.80 10.70
CA ARG A 189 -0.04 2.38 11.21
C ARG A 189 0.04 3.90 11.05
N GLY A 190 -1.08 4.58 10.84
CA GLY A 190 -1.12 6.04 10.75
C GLY A 190 -0.72 6.62 9.40
N LEU A 191 -0.51 5.80 8.36
CA LEU A 191 -0.26 6.26 7.00
C LEU A 191 -1.54 6.14 6.15
N GLY A 192 -2.66 6.65 6.71
CA GLY A 192 -3.99 6.58 6.11
C GLY A 192 -4.24 7.61 5.03
N TYR A 193 -5.51 7.74 4.66
CA TYR A 193 -5.95 8.51 3.48
C TYR A 193 -5.60 10.00 3.54
N LEU A 194 -5.68 10.60 4.74
CA LEU A 194 -5.38 12.01 4.96
C LEU A 194 -4.00 12.25 5.60
N ALA A 195 -3.15 11.22 5.67
CA ALA A 195 -1.78 11.38 6.16
C ALA A 195 -1.01 12.34 5.25
N ASP A 196 -0.20 13.19 5.85
CA ASP A 196 0.62 14.18 5.15
C ASP A 196 2.09 13.97 5.50
N GLN A 197 2.94 13.87 4.47
CA GLN A 197 4.38 13.73 4.67
C GLN A 197 5.12 15.05 4.84
N GLY A 198 4.46 16.19 4.55
CA GLY A 198 5.13 17.48 4.54
C GLY A 198 6.27 17.53 3.53
N ASP A 199 7.44 17.93 3.97
CA ASP A 199 8.68 17.93 3.18
C ASP A 199 9.48 16.64 3.46
N ALA A 200 9.65 15.78 2.48
CA ALA A 200 10.39 14.52 2.60
C ALA A 200 11.85 14.70 3.09
N ASP A 201 12.41 15.90 2.97
CA ASP A 201 13.72 16.25 3.55
C ASP A 201 13.65 16.77 5.01
N ASN A 202 12.45 16.77 5.63
CA ASN A 202 12.22 17.15 7.01
C ASN A 202 11.55 16.02 7.77
N ARG A 203 12.11 15.62 8.93
CA ARG A 203 11.58 14.51 9.78
C ARG A 203 10.65 14.98 10.89
N THR A 204 10.13 16.19 10.86
CA THR A 204 9.41 16.75 12.01
C THR A 204 8.07 17.38 11.64
N ASP A 205 7.60 17.16 10.42
CA ASP A 205 6.37 17.75 9.88
C ASP A 205 5.36 16.72 9.37
N GLN A 206 5.64 15.42 9.55
CA GLN A 206 4.72 14.34 9.19
C GLN A 206 3.48 14.37 10.08
N ILE A 207 2.32 14.21 9.45
CA ILE A 207 1.02 14.12 10.13
C ILE A 207 0.42 12.73 9.85
N GLU A 208 0.30 11.94 10.92
CA GLU A 208 -0.36 10.64 10.80
C GLU A 208 -1.87 10.78 10.70
N ASP A 209 -2.49 9.85 10.00
CA ASP A 209 -3.93 9.72 9.86
C ASP A 209 -4.31 8.24 9.74
N PHE A 210 -5.42 7.85 10.36
CA PHE A 210 -5.90 6.46 10.38
C PHE A 210 -7.14 6.26 9.51
N SER A 211 -7.55 7.28 8.76
CA SER A 211 -8.74 7.20 7.91
C SER A 211 -8.51 6.36 6.66
N LEU A 212 -9.58 5.75 6.18
CA LEU A 212 -9.62 5.05 4.91
C LEU A 212 -10.28 5.92 3.85
N PRO A 213 -9.93 5.76 2.56
CA PRO A 213 -10.67 6.41 1.49
C PRO A 213 -12.12 5.93 1.45
N PRO A 214 -13.05 6.72 0.92
CA PRO A 214 -14.47 6.34 0.86
C PRO A 214 -14.71 4.97 0.19
N SER A 215 -13.88 4.59 -0.78
CA SER A 215 -13.94 3.28 -1.45
C SER A 215 -13.68 2.07 -0.53
N CYS A 216 -12.97 2.28 0.59
CA CYS A 216 -12.58 1.23 1.52
C CYS A 216 -13.24 1.35 2.90
N GLN A 217 -14.11 2.35 3.09
CA GLN A 217 -14.90 2.44 4.31
C GLN A 217 -16.03 1.41 4.28
N ALA A 218 -16.35 0.86 5.46
CA ALA A 218 -17.53 0.01 5.57
C ALA A 218 -18.78 0.80 5.19
N ALA A 219 -19.62 0.23 4.34
CA ALA A 219 -20.86 0.84 3.94
C ALA A 219 -21.76 1.07 5.17
N THR A 220 -22.11 2.32 5.43
CA THR A 220 -22.96 2.71 6.56
C THR A 220 -24.39 3.08 6.11
N ASN A 221 -24.54 3.50 4.87
CA ASN A 221 -25.85 3.85 4.30
C ASN A 221 -26.56 2.59 3.79
N GLN A 222 -27.88 2.55 3.95
CA GLN A 222 -28.70 1.44 3.43
C GLN A 222 -28.69 1.42 1.89
N LEU A 223 -28.82 2.58 1.28
CA LEU A 223 -28.77 2.79 -0.17
C LEU A 223 -27.79 3.93 -0.44
N ASP A 224 -26.76 3.66 -1.22
CA ASP A 224 -25.74 4.65 -1.59
C ASP A 224 -25.12 4.26 -2.92
N ALA A 225 -25.22 5.12 -3.92
CA ALA A 225 -24.61 4.90 -5.21
C ALA A 225 -23.90 6.17 -5.69
N GLY A 226 -22.76 5.97 -6.34
CA GLY A 226 -21.98 7.07 -6.89
C GLY A 226 -21.31 6.70 -8.20
N ILE A 227 -20.91 7.71 -8.96
CA ILE A 227 -20.08 7.55 -10.16
C ILE A 227 -18.64 7.34 -9.69
N LEU A 228 -18.09 6.17 -9.99
CA LEU A 228 -16.69 5.84 -9.70
C LEU A 228 -15.74 6.46 -10.74
N SER A 229 -16.12 6.40 -12.03
CA SER A 229 -15.35 6.94 -13.15
C SER A 229 -16.22 7.35 -14.31
N ILE A 230 -15.71 8.26 -15.13
CA ILE A 230 -16.21 8.53 -16.48
C ILE A 230 -15.26 7.80 -17.44
N ASP A 231 -15.77 6.77 -18.11
CA ASP A 231 -14.95 5.84 -18.90
C ASP A 231 -14.85 6.31 -20.36
N ALA A 232 -15.87 7.01 -20.85
CA ALA A 232 -15.93 7.64 -22.15
C ALA A 232 -16.76 8.94 -22.13
N PRO A 233 -16.45 9.93 -22.98
CA PRO A 233 -15.32 9.97 -23.89
C PRO A 233 -13.98 10.17 -23.16
N SER A 234 -12.90 9.61 -23.70
CA SER A 234 -11.55 9.90 -23.21
C SER A 234 -11.10 11.29 -23.66
N THR A 235 -10.11 11.87 -22.95
CA THR A 235 -9.53 13.15 -23.33
C THR A 235 -8.91 13.10 -24.73
N GLY A 236 -9.23 14.05 -25.59
CA GLY A 236 -8.72 14.10 -26.96
C GLY A 236 -9.58 14.94 -27.90
N VAL A 237 -9.39 14.76 -29.21
CA VAL A 237 -10.24 15.38 -30.23
C VAL A 237 -11.50 14.54 -30.34
N LEU A 238 -12.61 15.11 -29.88
CA LEU A 238 -13.92 14.46 -29.91
C LEU A 238 -14.62 14.67 -31.24
N THR A 239 -15.51 13.74 -31.59
CA THR A 239 -16.37 13.82 -32.77
C THR A 239 -17.66 14.61 -32.45
N ASN A 240 -18.58 14.67 -33.43
CA ASN A 240 -19.88 15.31 -33.20
C ASN A 240 -20.87 14.43 -32.42
N SER A 241 -20.51 13.18 -32.15
CA SER A 241 -21.35 12.22 -31.44
C SER A 241 -20.43 11.26 -30.68
N GLU A 242 -20.42 11.37 -29.36
CA GLU A 242 -19.65 10.50 -28.47
C GLU A 242 -20.58 9.75 -27.53
N ASN A 243 -20.26 8.49 -27.28
CA ASN A 243 -20.92 7.75 -26.20
C ASN A 243 -20.39 8.25 -24.85
N ILE A 244 -21.30 8.45 -23.90
CA ILE A 244 -20.92 8.73 -22.53
C ILE A 244 -21.08 7.45 -21.73
N SER A 245 -19.96 6.92 -21.25
CA SER A 245 -19.94 5.71 -20.44
C SER A 245 -19.35 6.03 -19.07
N VAL A 246 -19.94 5.45 -18.03
CA VAL A 246 -19.55 5.63 -16.65
C VAL A 246 -19.50 4.30 -15.93
N THR A 247 -18.68 4.20 -14.92
CA THR A 247 -18.73 3.12 -13.93
C THR A 247 -19.44 3.63 -12.69
N ILE A 248 -20.55 2.96 -12.32
CA ILE A 248 -21.33 3.23 -11.13
C ILE A 248 -20.92 2.22 -10.05
N ARG A 249 -20.74 2.65 -8.82
CA ARG A 249 -20.50 1.78 -7.66
C ARG A 249 -21.61 1.90 -6.65
N ASN A 250 -22.05 0.77 -6.09
CA ASN A 250 -22.92 0.73 -4.94
C ASN A 250 -22.07 0.77 -3.65
N TYR A 251 -22.11 1.89 -2.95
CA TYR A 251 -21.43 2.10 -1.65
C TYR A 251 -22.35 1.74 -0.47
N GLY A 252 -23.62 1.40 -0.71
CA GLY A 252 -24.59 1.02 0.31
C GLY A 252 -24.48 -0.45 0.74
N VAL A 253 -25.13 -0.77 1.87
CA VAL A 253 -25.17 -2.15 2.38
C VAL A 253 -26.21 -3.03 1.66
N ASN A 254 -27.22 -2.42 1.03
CA ASN A 254 -28.25 -3.13 0.28
C ASN A 254 -27.98 -3.04 -1.23
N SER A 255 -28.46 -4.03 -1.98
CA SER A 255 -28.50 -3.94 -3.45
C SER A 255 -29.37 -2.78 -3.90
N ILE A 256 -29.03 -2.14 -5.02
CA ILE A 256 -29.77 -1.05 -5.63
C ILE A 256 -30.15 -1.37 -7.07
N SER A 257 -31.31 -0.91 -7.50
CA SER A 257 -31.78 -0.99 -8.88
C SER A 257 -32.86 0.05 -9.13
N ASN A 258 -33.25 0.27 -10.37
CA ASN A 258 -34.33 1.18 -10.76
C ASN A 258 -34.14 2.60 -10.21
N PHE A 259 -32.97 3.19 -10.44
CA PHE A 259 -32.66 4.58 -10.08
C PHE A 259 -32.22 5.37 -11.31
N ASP A 260 -32.43 6.67 -11.26
CA ASP A 260 -32.05 7.55 -12.36
C ASP A 260 -30.65 8.09 -12.22
N ILE A 261 -29.94 8.15 -13.34
CA ILE A 261 -28.69 8.88 -13.49
C ILE A 261 -28.82 9.93 -14.59
N TYR A 262 -28.02 10.97 -14.52
CA TYR A 262 -28.08 12.04 -15.49
C TYR A 262 -26.71 12.62 -15.78
N TYR A 263 -26.57 13.20 -16.96
CA TYR A 263 -25.43 14.05 -17.29
C TYR A 263 -25.88 15.36 -17.95
N SER A 264 -25.01 16.35 -17.94
CA SER A 264 -25.15 17.58 -18.70
C SER A 264 -23.79 18.02 -19.23
N VAL A 265 -23.80 18.70 -20.38
CA VAL A 265 -22.57 19.24 -20.99
C VAL A 265 -22.70 20.77 -21.02
N ASN A 266 -21.68 21.46 -20.46
CA ASN A 266 -21.61 22.94 -20.47
C ASN A 266 -22.91 23.63 -19.97
N SER A 267 -23.48 23.11 -18.90
CA SER A 267 -24.75 23.60 -18.33
C SER A 267 -25.97 23.48 -19.26
N SER A 268 -25.92 22.55 -20.23
CA SER A 268 -27.09 22.20 -21.05
C SER A 268 -28.20 21.52 -20.21
N ASN A 269 -29.34 21.24 -20.85
CA ASN A 269 -30.37 20.42 -20.22
C ASN A 269 -29.78 19.04 -19.85
N GLN A 270 -30.22 18.52 -18.71
CA GLN A 270 -29.84 17.18 -18.25
C GLN A 270 -30.45 16.11 -19.16
N ILE A 271 -29.63 15.12 -19.52
CA ILE A 271 -30.09 13.88 -20.11
C ILE A 271 -30.20 12.87 -18.96
N VAL A 272 -31.39 12.27 -18.81
CA VAL A 272 -31.70 11.36 -17.70
C VAL A 272 -32.01 9.98 -18.26
N GLU A 273 -31.41 8.95 -17.68
CA GLU A 273 -31.71 7.55 -17.97
C GLU A 273 -31.84 6.74 -16.69
N THR A 274 -32.65 5.67 -16.72
CA THR A 274 -32.88 4.80 -15.57
C THR A 274 -31.99 3.56 -15.66
N VAL A 275 -31.21 3.32 -14.61
CA VAL A 275 -30.43 2.09 -14.42
C VAL A 275 -31.35 1.03 -13.83
N ASN A 276 -31.72 0.04 -14.66
CA ASN A 276 -32.62 -1.05 -14.25
C ASN A 276 -31.86 -2.27 -13.69
N GLN A 277 -30.56 -2.40 -14.00
CA GLN A 277 -29.74 -3.49 -13.49
C GLN A 277 -29.55 -3.37 -11.97
N THR A 278 -29.51 -4.53 -11.31
CA THR A 278 -29.19 -4.58 -9.89
C THR A 278 -27.67 -4.49 -9.69
N ILE A 279 -27.25 -3.63 -8.76
CA ILE A 279 -25.87 -3.52 -8.31
C ILE A 279 -25.85 -3.98 -6.84
N GLU A 280 -25.22 -5.10 -6.58
CA GLU A 280 -25.03 -5.61 -5.22
C GLU A 280 -24.11 -4.70 -4.39
N SER A 281 -24.18 -4.80 -3.07
CA SER A 281 -23.31 -4.03 -2.16
C SER A 281 -21.84 -4.18 -2.55
N GLY A 282 -21.13 -3.06 -2.67
CA GLY A 282 -19.71 -3.01 -3.05
C GLY A 282 -19.40 -3.30 -4.51
N GLN A 283 -20.39 -3.66 -5.35
CA GLN A 283 -20.18 -3.99 -6.76
C GLN A 283 -20.25 -2.77 -7.67
N ASN A 284 -19.66 -2.92 -8.85
CA ASN A 284 -19.62 -1.91 -9.90
C ASN A 284 -20.49 -2.32 -11.09
N LEU A 285 -21.02 -1.34 -11.81
CA LEU A 285 -21.75 -1.51 -13.07
C LEU A 285 -21.24 -0.49 -14.09
N SER A 286 -20.82 -0.96 -15.28
CA SER A 286 -20.56 -0.06 -16.41
C SER A 286 -21.89 0.26 -17.08
N PHE A 287 -22.15 1.54 -17.31
CA PHE A 287 -23.37 2.05 -17.93
C PHE A 287 -23.01 3.02 -19.05
N THR A 288 -23.75 2.94 -20.17
CA THR A 288 -23.57 3.85 -21.31
C THR A 288 -24.90 4.50 -21.61
N PHE A 289 -24.88 5.86 -21.63
CA PHE A 289 -26.02 6.69 -22.02
C PHE A 289 -26.31 6.61 -23.52
#